data_7d0e19dd46b005ce33f50c6ac0ba88a9
#
_entry.id   7d0e19dd46b005ce33f50c6ac0ba88a9
#
_cell.length_a   1.000
_cell.length_b   1.000
_cell.length_c   1.000
_cell.angle_alpha   90.00
_cell.angle_beta   90.00
_cell.angle_gamma   90.00
#
_symmetry.space_group_name_H-M   'P 1'
#
loop_
_entity.id
_entity.type
_entity.pdbx_description
1 polymer ?
#
loop_
_entity_poly.entity_id
_entity_poly.type
_entity_poly.pdbx_seq_one_letter_code
_entity_poly.pdbx_strand_id
1 'polypeptide(L)'
;AVKRFVFASSVYVYSREGSFYRCSKQAAESYIEEFQNVYNLDYTILRYGSLYGPRADSTNGLFRIVSNALETGVVRYNGSPDAFREYIHVEDAAKASVNALGDDFRNQSVVLTGQEPMRVVDLLKMLAEILGLPESVEFIEGDYVGHYNRTPYAYLPKLGRKYVAPFHVDLGQ
;
A
#
# COMPACT_ATOMS: atom_id res chain seq x y z
N ALA A 1 -29.16 -9.39 7.94
CA ALA A 1 -27.93 -9.35 8.72
C ALA A 1 -26.72 -9.42 7.77
N VAL A 2 -25.67 -8.68 8.03
CA VAL A 2 -24.40 -8.75 7.29
C VAL A 2 -23.75 -10.09 7.62
N LYS A 3 -23.36 -10.86 6.59
CA LYS A 3 -22.71 -12.18 6.74
C LYS A 3 -21.19 -12.08 6.73
N ARG A 4 -20.64 -11.13 5.93
CA ARG A 4 -19.21 -10.90 5.81
C ARG A 4 -18.95 -9.41 5.60
N PHE A 5 -17.94 -8.89 6.25
CA PHE A 5 -17.47 -7.53 6.08
C PHE A 5 -16.21 -7.52 5.19
N VAL A 6 -16.25 -6.79 4.07
CA VAL A 6 -15.09 -6.65 3.17
C VAL A 6 -14.51 -5.26 3.32
N PHE A 7 -13.22 -5.19 3.63
CA PHE A 7 -12.53 -3.93 3.95
C PHE A 7 -11.42 -3.61 2.97
N ALA A 8 -11.49 -2.43 2.36
CA ALA A 8 -10.40 -1.92 1.53
C ALA A 8 -9.29 -1.33 2.41
N SER A 9 -8.22 -2.10 2.57
CA SER A 9 -6.99 -1.72 3.24
C SER A 9 -5.87 -1.41 2.24
N SER A 10 -4.64 -1.40 2.67
CA SER A 10 -3.48 -1.06 1.85
C SER A 10 -2.23 -1.82 2.30
N VAL A 11 -1.31 -2.09 1.38
CA VAL A 11 0.01 -2.63 1.71
C VAL A 11 0.84 -1.73 2.62
N TYR A 12 0.47 -0.45 2.76
CA TYR A 12 1.09 0.45 3.74
C TYR A 12 1.02 -0.07 5.17
N VAL A 13 0.04 -0.92 5.51
CA VAL A 13 -0.05 -1.50 6.86
C VAL A 13 1.22 -2.25 7.26
N TYR A 14 1.96 -2.77 6.30
CA TYR A 14 3.22 -3.49 6.51
C TYR A 14 4.44 -2.56 6.63
N SER A 15 4.35 -1.31 6.17
CA SER A 15 5.50 -0.41 6.09
C SER A 15 5.62 0.50 7.31
N ARG A 16 6.70 1.30 7.37
CA ARG A 16 6.82 2.43 8.30
C ARG A 16 6.30 3.72 7.69
N GLU A 17 6.10 3.72 6.38
CA GLU A 17 5.63 4.86 5.61
C GLU A 17 4.10 4.97 5.64
N GLY A 18 3.55 6.03 5.04
CA GLY A 18 2.11 6.21 4.94
C GLY A 18 1.45 6.95 6.10
N SER A 19 2.23 7.40 7.09
CA SER A 19 1.79 8.31 8.17
C SER A 19 0.43 7.91 8.79
N PHE A 20 -0.45 8.88 9.02
CA PHE A 20 -1.78 8.65 9.62
C PHE A 20 -2.69 7.74 8.79
N TYR A 21 -2.54 7.75 7.44
CA TYR A 21 -3.27 6.81 6.58
C TYR A 21 -2.96 5.36 6.94
N ARG A 22 -1.68 5.02 7.07
CA ARG A 22 -1.27 3.69 7.52
C ARG A 22 -1.85 3.37 8.90
N CYS A 23 -1.71 4.29 9.86
CA CYS A 23 -2.19 4.07 11.24
C CYS A 23 -3.70 3.80 11.27
N SER A 24 -4.49 4.55 10.48
CA SER A 24 -5.93 4.35 10.40
C SER A 24 -6.30 2.99 9.82
N LYS A 25 -5.59 2.53 8.78
CA LYS A 25 -5.81 1.20 8.20
C LYS A 25 -5.42 0.07 9.15
N GLN A 26 -4.27 0.20 9.83
CA GLN A 26 -3.84 -0.77 10.86
C GLN A 26 -4.85 -0.89 12.00
N ALA A 27 -5.34 0.24 12.51
CA ALA A 27 -6.35 0.24 13.57
C ALA A 27 -7.65 -0.41 13.10
N ALA A 28 -8.13 -0.07 11.89
CA ALA A 28 -9.34 -0.65 11.34
C ALA A 28 -9.23 -2.17 11.15
N GLU A 29 -8.11 -2.68 10.65
CA GLU A 29 -7.88 -4.12 10.52
C GLU A 29 -7.97 -4.82 11.89
N SER A 30 -7.31 -4.26 12.92
CA SER A 30 -7.35 -4.83 14.28
C SER A 30 -8.77 -4.86 14.85
N TYR A 31 -9.59 -3.83 14.62
CA TYR A 31 -10.99 -3.84 15.03
C TYR A 31 -11.81 -4.89 14.27
N ILE A 32 -11.57 -5.06 12.97
CA ILE A 32 -12.28 -6.05 12.15
C ILE A 32 -11.98 -7.47 12.65
N GLU A 33 -10.72 -7.77 12.92
CA GLU A 33 -10.30 -9.05 13.48
C GLU A 33 -10.97 -9.30 14.85
N GLU A 34 -11.06 -8.27 15.70
CA GLU A 34 -11.71 -8.38 17.00
C GLU A 34 -13.25 -8.55 16.89
N PHE A 35 -13.89 -7.91 15.89
CA PHE A 35 -15.31 -8.18 15.59
C PHE A 35 -15.57 -9.63 15.19
N GLN A 36 -14.65 -10.26 14.49
CA GLN A 36 -14.74 -11.69 14.19
C GLN A 36 -14.61 -12.52 15.48
N ASN A 37 -13.62 -12.21 16.32
CA ASN A 37 -13.38 -12.94 17.56
C ASN A 37 -14.56 -12.87 18.54
N VAL A 38 -15.17 -11.69 18.69
CA VAL A 38 -16.21 -11.43 19.71
C VAL A 38 -17.62 -11.76 19.18
N TYR A 39 -17.89 -11.45 17.90
CA TYR A 39 -19.23 -11.48 17.34
C TYR A 39 -19.42 -12.50 16.20
N ASN A 40 -18.38 -13.27 15.85
CA ASN A 40 -18.40 -14.18 14.70
C ASN A 40 -18.77 -13.49 13.36
N LEU A 41 -18.40 -12.22 13.21
CA LEU A 41 -18.59 -11.51 11.96
C LEU A 41 -17.45 -11.87 11.02
N ASP A 42 -17.70 -12.66 10.00
CA ASP A 42 -16.71 -12.97 8.98
C ASP A 42 -16.20 -11.73 8.26
N TYR A 43 -14.93 -11.75 7.87
CA TYR A 43 -14.34 -10.65 7.13
C TYR A 43 -13.47 -11.10 5.95
N THR A 44 -13.14 -10.16 5.08
CA THR A 44 -12.04 -10.23 4.12
C THR A 44 -11.38 -8.86 4.02
N ILE A 45 -10.10 -8.78 4.33
CA ILE A 45 -9.31 -7.55 4.25
C ILE A 45 -8.55 -7.54 2.93
N LEU A 46 -8.76 -6.52 2.09
CA LEU A 46 -8.12 -6.36 0.79
C LEU A 46 -7.03 -5.28 0.90
N ARG A 47 -5.76 -5.68 0.92
CA ARG A 47 -4.61 -4.79 1.00
C ARG A 47 -4.14 -4.41 -0.39
N TYR A 48 -4.64 -3.30 -0.88
CA TYR A 48 -4.28 -2.82 -2.22
C TYR A 48 -2.88 -2.23 -2.26
N GLY A 49 -2.16 -2.53 -3.35
CA GLY A 49 -0.95 -1.84 -3.76
C GLY A 49 -1.23 -0.55 -4.53
N SER A 50 -0.30 -0.16 -5.40
CA SER A 50 -0.45 1.03 -6.24
C SER A 50 -1.38 0.75 -7.41
N LEU A 51 -2.53 1.42 -7.43
CA LEU A 51 -3.54 1.32 -8.48
C LEU A 51 -3.23 2.27 -9.63
N TYR A 52 -3.56 1.86 -10.86
CA TYR A 52 -3.57 2.73 -12.04
C TYR A 52 -4.71 2.37 -12.98
N GLY A 53 -5.05 3.25 -13.89
CA GLY A 53 -6.06 3.01 -14.93
C GLY A 53 -7.05 4.16 -15.09
N PRO A 54 -8.13 3.93 -15.86
CA PRO A 54 -9.13 4.95 -16.15
C PRO A 54 -9.79 5.49 -14.88
N ARG A 55 -10.20 6.76 -14.93
CA ARG A 55 -10.80 7.53 -13.84
C ARG A 55 -9.85 7.84 -12.68
N ALA A 56 -8.52 7.68 -12.87
CA ALA A 56 -7.55 8.22 -11.94
C ALA A 56 -7.63 9.76 -11.92
N ASP A 57 -7.30 10.35 -10.79
CA ASP A 57 -7.28 11.81 -10.59
C ASP A 57 -5.96 12.28 -9.96
N SER A 58 -5.89 13.55 -9.61
CA SER A 58 -4.69 14.18 -9.02
C SER A 58 -4.24 13.59 -7.69
N THR A 59 -5.02 12.75 -7.04
CA THR A 59 -4.61 12.03 -5.83
C THR A 59 -3.73 10.80 -6.17
N ASN A 60 -3.83 10.29 -7.41
CA ASN A 60 -3.04 9.18 -7.90
C ASN A 60 -1.64 9.62 -8.33
N GLY A 61 -0.60 8.95 -7.82
CA GLY A 61 0.79 9.29 -8.11
C GLY A 61 1.17 9.17 -9.59
N LEU A 62 0.78 8.07 -10.24
CA LEU A 62 1.08 7.84 -11.65
C LEU A 62 0.35 8.83 -12.55
N PHE A 63 -0.91 9.12 -12.25
CA PHE A 63 -1.68 10.14 -12.96
C PHE A 63 -0.99 11.51 -12.92
N ARG A 64 -0.49 11.94 -11.75
CA ARG A 64 0.25 13.21 -11.62
C ARG A 64 1.52 13.24 -12.47
N ILE A 65 2.26 12.14 -12.50
CA ILE A 65 3.48 12.04 -13.31
C ILE A 65 3.15 12.22 -14.80
N VAL A 66 2.15 11.48 -15.29
CA VAL A 66 1.70 11.53 -16.68
C VAL A 66 1.16 12.92 -17.03
N SER A 67 0.26 13.49 -16.21
CA SER A 67 -0.30 14.82 -16.46
C SER A 67 0.78 15.90 -16.51
N ASN A 68 1.71 15.88 -15.57
CA ASN A 68 2.84 16.82 -15.57
C ASN A 68 3.75 16.65 -16.79
N ALA A 69 4.02 15.40 -17.18
CA ALA A 69 4.84 15.12 -18.36
C ALA A 69 4.18 15.62 -19.65
N LEU A 70 2.87 15.47 -19.79
CA LEU A 70 2.12 16.01 -20.94
C LEU A 70 2.11 17.55 -20.98
N GLU A 71 2.07 18.20 -19.83
CA GLU A 71 2.10 19.67 -19.72
C GLU A 71 3.49 20.26 -19.97
N THR A 72 4.54 19.59 -19.47
CA THR A 72 5.89 20.15 -19.46
C THR A 72 6.82 19.58 -20.53
N GLY A 73 6.44 18.47 -21.17
CA GLY A 73 7.29 17.72 -22.10
C GLY A 73 8.43 16.93 -21.42
N VAL A 74 8.43 16.83 -20.09
CA VAL A 74 9.49 16.16 -19.32
C VAL A 74 8.89 15.25 -18.26
N VAL A 75 9.37 14.01 -18.20
CA VAL A 75 8.99 13.07 -17.14
C VAL A 75 9.81 13.36 -15.88
N ARG A 76 9.15 13.79 -14.81
CA ARG A 76 9.77 14.11 -13.52
C ARG A 76 9.29 13.19 -12.42
N TYR A 77 10.22 12.79 -11.57
CA TYR A 77 9.91 11.96 -10.41
C TYR A 77 10.64 12.44 -9.15
N ASN A 78 9.88 12.53 -8.07
CA ASN A 78 10.43 12.80 -6.74
C ASN A 78 10.57 11.49 -5.98
N GLY A 79 11.79 11.00 -5.82
CA GLY A 79 12.12 9.75 -5.14
C GLY A 79 13.29 9.02 -5.77
N SER A 80 13.63 7.84 -5.23
CA SER A 80 14.76 7.04 -5.68
C SER A 80 14.49 6.37 -7.05
N PRO A 81 15.41 6.47 -8.02
CA PRO A 81 15.33 5.73 -9.28
C PRO A 81 15.35 4.21 -9.08
N ASP A 82 15.97 3.75 -7.99
CA ASP A 82 16.13 2.33 -7.65
C ASP A 82 14.96 1.76 -6.84
N ALA A 83 13.96 2.57 -6.53
CA ALA A 83 12.76 2.08 -5.89
C ALA A 83 12.00 1.12 -6.81
N PHE A 84 11.38 0.10 -6.22
CA PHE A 84 10.54 -0.85 -6.93
C PHE A 84 9.07 -0.58 -6.66
N ARG A 85 8.23 -0.71 -7.69
CA ARG A 85 6.79 -0.56 -7.60
C ARG A 85 6.10 -1.73 -8.27
N GLU A 86 5.00 -2.14 -7.68
CA GLU A 86 4.07 -3.09 -8.24
C GLU A 86 2.75 -2.36 -8.48
N TYR A 87 2.45 -2.13 -9.74
CA TYR A 87 1.21 -1.47 -10.14
C TYR A 87 0.18 -2.49 -10.58
N ILE A 88 -1.02 -2.39 -10.05
CA ILE A 88 -2.17 -3.21 -10.47
C ILE A 88 -3.18 -2.35 -11.21
N HIS A 89 -3.63 -2.82 -12.39
CA HIS A 89 -4.68 -2.13 -13.13
C HIS A 89 -5.99 -2.16 -12.34
N VAL A 90 -6.74 -1.06 -12.37
CA VAL A 90 -7.97 -0.92 -11.59
C VAL A 90 -9.02 -1.98 -11.91
N GLU A 91 -9.10 -2.43 -13.18
CA GLU A 91 -10.03 -3.51 -13.57
C GLU A 91 -9.60 -4.87 -12.98
N ASP A 92 -8.31 -5.15 -12.92
CA ASP A 92 -7.81 -6.39 -12.32
C ASP A 92 -7.98 -6.36 -10.80
N ALA A 93 -7.76 -5.21 -10.17
CA ALA A 93 -8.08 -5.01 -8.76
C ALA A 93 -9.57 -5.22 -8.48
N ALA A 94 -10.45 -4.72 -9.35
CA ALA A 94 -11.89 -4.91 -9.23
C ALA A 94 -12.28 -6.39 -9.38
N LYS A 95 -11.77 -7.08 -10.41
CA LYS A 95 -11.99 -8.54 -10.60
C LYS A 95 -11.50 -9.34 -9.40
N ALA A 96 -10.28 -9.05 -8.91
CA ALA A 96 -9.71 -9.71 -7.75
C ALA A 96 -10.55 -9.45 -6.49
N SER A 97 -11.10 -8.23 -6.33
CA SER A 97 -11.98 -7.90 -5.21
C SER A 97 -13.29 -8.70 -5.24
N VAL A 98 -13.86 -8.90 -6.42
CA VAL A 98 -15.05 -9.77 -6.59
C VAL A 98 -14.70 -11.24 -6.31
N ASN A 99 -13.58 -11.72 -6.82
CA ASN A 99 -13.13 -13.10 -6.55
C ASN A 99 -12.88 -13.35 -5.06
N ALA A 100 -12.40 -12.33 -4.35
CA ALA A 100 -12.15 -12.40 -2.90
C ALA A 100 -13.45 -12.51 -2.04
N LEU A 101 -14.63 -12.43 -2.67
CA LEU A 101 -15.89 -12.77 -2.01
C LEU A 101 -16.09 -14.28 -1.86
N GLY A 102 -15.31 -15.11 -2.54
CA GLY A 102 -15.32 -16.56 -2.40
C GLY A 102 -14.99 -17.02 -0.97
N ASP A 103 -15.44 -18.23 -0.61
CA ASP A 103 -15.28 -18.75 0.75
C ASP A 103 -13.83 -19.01 1.12
N ASP A 104 -12.96 -19.28 0.16
CA ASP A 104 -11.52 -19.47 0.37
C ASP A 104 -10.81 -18.24 0.97
N PHE A 105 -11.41 -17.06 0.83
CA PHE A 105 -10.88 -15.81 1.36
C PHE A 105 -11.56 -15.35 2.67
N ARG A 106 -12.38 -16.19 3.25
CA ARG A 106 -13.07 -15.93 4.52
C ARG A 106 -12.06 -15.80 5.65
N ASN A 107 -12.17 -14.74 6.44
CA ASN A 107 -11.28 -14.41 7.54
C ASN A 107 -9.80 -14.35 7.13
N GLN A 108 -9.56 -13.82 5.91
CA GLN A 108 -8.23 -13.67 5.32
C GLN A 108 -7.89 -12.21 5.04
N SER A 109 -6.59 -11.90 5.12
CA SER A 109 -6.02 -10.68 4.61
C SER A 109 -5.32 -10.95 3.28
N VAL A 110 -5.82 -10.36 2.21
CA VAL A 110 -5.39 -10.62 0.83
C VAL A 110 -4.64 -9.42 0.29
N VAL A 111 -3.44 -9.65 -0.24
CA VAL A 111 -2.63 -8.60 -0.89
C VAL A 111 -2.98 -8.55 -2.37
N LEU A 112 -3.37 -7.37 -2.85
CA LEU A 112 -3.74 -7.11 -4.24
C LEU A 112 -2.76 -6.11 -4.85
N THR A 113 -1.68 -6.63 -5.42
CA THR A 113 -0.62 -5.86 -6.10
C THR A 113 -0.47 -6.32 -7.55
N GLY A 114 0.39 -5.64 -8.32
CA GLY A 114 0.82 -6.13 -9.63
C GLY A 114 1.62 -7.43 -9.51
N GLN A 115 1.75 -8.13 -10.63
CA GLN A 115 2.45 -9.42 -10.66
C GLN A 115 3.97 -9.27 -10.76
N GLU A 116 4.44 -8.14 -11.29
CA GLU A 116 5.86 -7.88 -11.51
C GLU A 116 6.32 -6.59 -10.83
N PRO A 117 7.38 -6.65 -10.01
CA PRO A 117 8.01 -5.47 -9.50
C PRO A 117 8.84 -4.80 -10.60
N MET A 118 8.58 -3.52 -10.85
CA MET A 118 9.31 -2.70 -11.83
C MET A 118 10.13 -1.64 -11.12
N ARG A 119 11.37 -1.43 -11.55
CA ARG A 119 12.16 -0.29 -11.08
C ARG A 119 11.52 1.01 -11.55
N VAL A 120 11.54 2.01 -10.70
CA VAL A 120 10.95 3.32 -11.05
C VAL A 120 11.58 3.91 -12.28
N VAL A 121 12.89 3.81 -12.44
CA VAL A 121 13.58 4.33 -13.63
C VAL A 121 13.11 3.67 -14.93
N ASP A 122 12.84 2.37 -14.90
CA ASP A 122 12.39 1.62 -16.08
C ASP A 122 10.92 1.95 -16.41
N LEU A 123 10.09 2.10 -15.38
CA LEU A 123 8.71 2.59 -15.54
C LEU A 123 8.66 3.97 -16.19
N LEU A 124 9.49 4.91 -15.72
CA LEU A 124 9.44 6.28 -16.20
C LEU A 124 9.98 6.40 -17.65
N LYS A 125 10.97 5.60 -18.03
CA LYS A 125 11.42 5.50 -19.41
C LYS A 125 10.34 4.93 -20.32
N MET A 126 9.66 3.86 -19.89
CA MET A 126 8.52 3.31 -20.63
C MET A 126 7.39 4.35 -20.78
N LEU A 127 7.11 5.15 -19.75
CA LEU A 127 6.12 6.23 -19.86
C LEU A 127 6.57 7.31 -20.85
N ALA A 128 7.82 7.72 -20.85
CA ALA A 128 8.36 8.68 -21.82
C ALA A 128 8.18 8.15 -23.25
N GLU A 129 8.52 6.90 -23.50
CA GLU A 129 8.32 6.24 -24.80
C GLU A 129 6.84 6.23 -25.21
N ILE A 130 5.93 5.81 -24.34
CA ILE A 130 4.48 5.78 -24.61
C ILE A 130 3.94 7.18 -24.94
N LEU A 131 4.45 8.21 -24.26
CA LEU A 131 4.01 9.59 -24.44
C LEU A 131 4.70 10.28 -25.62
N GLY A 132 5.64 9.63 -26.31
CA GLY A 132 6.43 10.21 -27.39
C GLY A 132 7.35 11.35 -26.92
N LEU A 133 7.80 11.31 -25.67
CA LEU A 133 8.68 12.28 -25.05
C LEU A 133 10.14 11.79 -25.10
N PRO A 134 11.14 12.70 -24.93
CA PRO A 134 12.53 12.28 -24.77
C PRO A 134 12.67 11.29 -23.60
N GLU A 135 13.53 10.28 -23.77
CA GLU A 135 13.79 9.27 -22.72
C GLU A 135 14.48 9.82 -21.47
N SER A 136 14.82 11.11 -21.44
CA SER A 136 15.41 11.77 -20.29
C SER A 136 14.38 11.92 -19.18
N VAL A 137 14.63 11.25 -18.06
CA VAL A 137 13.82 11.35 -16.85
C VAL A 137 14.58 12.22 -15.85
N GLU A 138 13.92 13.25 -15.33
CA GLU A 138 14.46 14.09 -14.27
C GLU A 138 14.07 13.54 -12.89
N PHE A 139 15.08 13.16 -12.10
CA PHE A 139 14.90 12.81 -10.69
C PHE A 139 15.14 14.05 -9.85
N ILE A 140 14.13 14.44 -9.09
CA ILE A 140 14.24 15.57 -8.15
C ILE A 140 14.82 15.01 -6.85
N GLU A 141 16.02 15.48 -6.49
CA GLU A 141 16.62 15.18 -5.19
C GLU A 141 15.85 15.89 -4.07
N GLY A 142 15.49 15.16 -3.04
CA GLY A 142 14.80 15.69 -1.87
C GLY A 142 14.46 14.56 -0.89
N ASP A 143 14.19 14.93 0.35
CA ASP A 143 13.67 14.01 1.36
C ASP A 143 12.23 13.60 0.98
N TYR A 144 12.11 12.59 0.12
CA TYR A 144 10.82 11.99 -0.17
C TYR A 144 10.41 11.13 1.02
N VAL A 145 9.72 11.77 1.94
CA VAL A 145 9.13 11.11 3.10
C VAL A 145 7.70 10.68 2.73
N GLY A 146 7.39 9.40 2.85
CA GLY A 146 6.00 8.94 2.79
C GLY A 146 5.69 7.80 1.84
N HIS A 147 6.69 7.27 1.10
CA HIS A 147 6.47 6.09 0.26
C HIS A 147 7.57 5.04 0.47
N TYR A 148 7.19 3.76 0.50
CA TYR A 148 8.16 2.66 0.61
C TYR A 148 9.03 2.54 -0.65
N ASN A 149 10.29 2.09 -0.48
CA ASN A 149 11.19 1.83 -1.61
C ASN A 149 10.93 0.49 -2.30
N ARG A 150 10.33 -0.47 -1.60
CA ARG A 150 9.91 -1.76 -2.13
C ARG A 150 8.58 -2.13 -1.51
N THR A 151 7.66 -2.72 -2.29
CA THR A 151 6.36 -3.18 -1.79
C THR A 151 6.53 -4.11 -0.60
N PRO A 152 5.98 -3.78 0.57
CA PRO A 152 6.09 -4.61 1.77
C PRO A 152 5.01 -5.68 1.78
N TYR A 153 5.37 -6.89 2.24
CA TYR A 153 4.46 -8.04 2.36
C TYR A 153 4.32 -8.58 3.78
N ALA A 154 5.06 -8.02 4.73
CA ALA A 154 5.03 -8.47 6.11
C ALA A 154 5.19 -7.29 7.08
N TYR A 155 4.61 -7.41 8.27
CA TYR A 155 4.80 -6.44 9.33
C TYR A 155 6.25 -6.39 9.78
N LEU A 156 6.76 -5.17 9.97
CA LEU A 156 8.05 -4.98 10.63
C LEU A 156 7.89 -5.22 12.14
N PRO A 157 8.78 -6.03 12.76
CA PRO A 157 8.72 -6.27 14.19
C PRO A 157 8.88 -4.96 14.96
N LYS A 158 8.00 -4.76 15.96
CA LYS A 158 8.11 -3.68 16.93
C LYS A 158 8.59 -4.27 18.26
N LEU A 159 9.85 -3.99 18.60
CA LEU A 159 10.42 -4.48 19.84
C LEU A 159 10.14 -3.51 20.98
N GLY A 160 9.62 -4.01 22.08
CA GLY A 160 9.51 -3.29 23.34
C GLY A 160 10.70 -3.62 24.26
N ARG A 161 11.15 -2.63 25.01
CA ARG A 161 12.12 -2.85 26.08
C ARG A 161 11.36 -2.96 27.40
N LYS A 162 11.50 -4.11 28.09
CA LYS A 162 10.98 -4.28 29.44
C LYS A 162 11.82 -3.42 30.42
N TYR A 163 11.16 -2.54 31.14
CA TYR A 163 11.76 -1.88 32.28
C TYR A 163 11.70 -2.82 33.50
N VAL A 164 12.84 -3.10 34.10
CA VAL A 164 12.91 -3.86 35.34
C VAL A 164 13.24 -2.84 36.45
N ALA A 165 12.28 -2.60 37.31
CA ALA A 165 12.48 -1.71 38.46
C ALA A 165 13.51 -2.30 39.44
N PRO A 166 14.38 -1.46 40.01
CA PRO A 166 15.35 -1.93 41.03
C PRO A 166 14.68 -2.42 42.33
N PHE A 167 13.45 -1.97 42.54
CA PHE A 167 12.63 -2.40 43.68
C PHE A 167 11.23 -2.75 43.17
N HIS A 168 10.62 -3.79 43.72
CA HIS A 168 9.24 -4.19 43.45
C HIS A 168 8.63 -4.76 44.72
N VAL A 169 7.31 -4.70 44.80
CA VAL A 169 6.52 -5.32 45.85
C VAL A 169 6.04 -6.67 45.32
N ASP A 170 6.31 -7.74 46.06
CA ASP A 170 5.84 -9.07 45.70
C ASP A 170 4.34 -9.22 45.90
N LEU A 171 3.71 -10.13 45.11
CA LEU A 171 2.28 -10.39 45.19
C LEU A 171 1.84 -10.88 46.62
N GLY A 172 2.77 -11.35 47.41
CA GLY A 172 2.51 -11.83 48.79
C GLY A 172 2.62 -10.78 49.89
N GLN A 173 2.99 -9.53 49.52
CA GLN A 173 3.01 -8.39 50.44
C GLN A 173 1.75 -7.52 50.29
#